data_0eb0314100850a7ae606904c9bd2f063
#
_entry.id   0eb0314100850a7ae606904c9bd2f063
#
_cell.length_a   1.000
_cell.length_b   1.000
_cell.length_c   1.000
_cell.angle_alpha   90.00
_cell.angle_beta   90.00
_cell.angle_gamma   90.00
#
_symmetry.space_group_name_H-M   'P 1'
#
loop_
_entity.id
_entity.type
_entity.pdbx_description
1 polymer ?
#
loop_
_entity_poly.entity_id
_entity_poly.type
_entity_poly.pdbx_seq_one_letter_code
_entity_poly.pdbx_strand_id
1 'polypeptide(L)'
;MTVGVVLGKAVATGTGSVAAFSFNAPVAAVDELAVYTVVIATGVQTKQTRGGSGTYDFSVTINASTRFATVTLNNNLPDTHQDIILREVAIKQETDYVAGDAFPAETHEAALDKLTFITTQLSERIDRTVKFQEALASDLPGDITASSTLRANKAIKFASDGSIGLSTNDPDEQVANATTQATNAATSATAASTSATAAATSATAAASSATAAASSATAAASSATSADAVSLTNSIVFAIALG
;
A
#
# COMPACT_ATOMS: atom_id res chain seq x y z
N MET A 1 -24.00 -22.88 -33.61
CA MET A 1 -22.53 -23.14 -33.46
C MET A 1 -22.32 -23.71 -32.05
N THR A 2 -21.66 -24.84 -31.91
CA THR A 2 -21.44 -25.40 -30.55
C THR A 2 -20.24 -24.69 -29.93
N VAL A 3 -20.43 -24.05 -28.77
CA VAL A 3 -19.37 -23.39 -28.03
C VAL A 3 -18.60 -24.46 -27.25
N GLY A 4 -17.40 -24.85 -27.73
CA GLY A 4 -16.58 -25.88 -27.09
C GLY A 4 -15.69 -25.34 -25.97
N VAL A 5 -14.89 -24.32 -26.24
CA VAL A 5 -14.02 -23.67 -25.27
C VAL A 5 -14.34 -22.17 -25.26
N VAL A 6 -14.63 -21.63 -24.09
CA VAL A 6 -14.91 -20.21 -23.94
C VAL A 6 -13.75 -19.56 -23.21
N LEU A 7 -13.05 -18.67 -23.92
CA LEU A 7 -12.05 -17.79 -23.34
C LEU A 7 -12.70 -16.42 -23.10
N GLY A 8 -12.74 -15.97 -21.86
CA GLY A 8 -13.28 -14.65 -21.52
C GLY A 8 -12.21 -13.56 -21.53
N LYS A 9 -10.92 -13.97 -21.48
CA LYS A 9 -9.78 -13.05 -21.39
C LYS A 9 -8.59 -13.56 -22.20
N ALA A 10 -7.94 -12.66 -22.93
CA ALA A 10 -6.60 -12.86 -23.48
C ALA A 10 -5.67 -11.75 -23.01
N VAL A 11 -4.39 -12.05 -22.87
CA VAL A 11 -3.35 -11.09 -22.52
C VAL A 11 -2.34 -11.05 -23.65
N ALA A 12 -2.04 -9.87 -24.15
CA ALA A 12 -1.05 -9.60 -25.17
C ALA A 12 0.04 -8.70 -24.59
N THR A 13 1.27 -9.20 -24.50
CA THR A 13 2.41 -8.40 -24.05
C THR A 13 3.00 -7.64 -25.21
N GLY A 14 3.26 -6.37 -25.02
CA GLY A 14 3.89 -5.52 -26.03
C GLY A 14 5.35 -5.93 -26.29
N THR A 15 5.77 -5.76 -27.53
CA THR A 15 7.17 -6.01 -27.98
C THR A 15 7.76 -4.81 -28.71
N GLY A 16 7.00 -3.73 -28.84
CA GLY A 16 7.36 -2.57 -29.66
C GLY A 16 7.21 -2.78 -31.15
N SER A 17 6.90 -4.01 -31.59
CA SER A 17 6.90 -4.37 -33.03
C SER A 17 5.56 -4.89 -33.55
N VAL A 18 4.61 -5.18 -32.67
CA VAL A 18 3.33 -5.81 -32.99
C VAL A 18 2.17 -4.96 -32.52
N ALA A 19 1.20 -4.77 -33.44
CA ALA A 19 -0.07 -4.09 -33.16
C ALA A 19 -1.28 -5.03 -33.23
N ALA A 20 -1.13 -6.27 -33.73
CA ALA A 20 -2.23 -7.20 -33.94
C ALA A 20 -2.13 -8.41 -33.02
N PHE A 21 -3.19 -8.73 -32.30
CA PHE A 21 -3.26 -9.80 -31.30
C PHE A 21 -4.49 -10.67 -31.53
N SER A 22 -4.32 -11.98 -31.35
CA SER A 22 -5.40 -12.93 -31.55
C SER A 22 -6.19 -13.17 -30.27
N PHE A 23 -7.50 -13.17 -30.39
CA PHE A 23 -8.42 -13.70 -29.38
C PHE A 23 -8.92 -15.08 -29.83
N ASN A 24 -8.30 -16.13 -29.34
CA ASN A 24 -8.46 -17.49 -29.82
C ASN A 24 -9.71 -18.21 -29.22
N ALA A 25 -10.84 -17.52 -29.28
CA ALA A 25 -12.13 -18.08 -28.92
C ALA A 25 -13.22 -17.50 -29.83
N PRO A 26 -14.31 -18.21 -30.09
CA PRO A 26 -15.39 -17.73 -30.94
C PRO A 26 -16.00 -16.42 -30.38
N VAL A 27 -16.22 -15.45 -31.25
CA VAL A 27 -16.84 -14.16 -30.95
C VAL A 27 -18.04 -13.99 -31.88
N ALA A 28 -19.21 -13.66 -31.34
CA ALA A 28 -20.40 -13.52 -32.17
C ALA A 28 -20.42 -12.16 -32.89
N ALA A 29 -19.98 -11.09 -32.22
CA ALA A 29 -19.94 -9.74 -32.76
C ALA A 29 -18.69 -8.97 -32.30
N VAL A 30 -18.25 -7.99 -33.10
CA VAL A 30 -17.04 -7.20 -32.82
C VAL A 30 -17.15 -6.32 -31.57
N ASP A 31 -18.36 -6.00 -31.13
CA ASP A 31 -18.66 -5.21 -29.94
C ASP A 31 -18.64 -6.04 -28.65
N GLU A 32 -18.47 -7.34 -28.75
CA GLU A 32 -18.28 -8.23 -27.58
C GLU A 32 -16.86 -8.17 -27.01
N LEU A 33 -15.92 -7.46 -27.64
CA LEU A 33 -14.56 -7.37 -27.14
C LEU A 33 -14.26 -5.94 -26.65
N ALA A 34 -13.72 -5.88 -25.43
CA ALA A 34 -13.13 -4.68 -24.86
C ALA A 34 -11.62 -4.87 -24.70
N VAL A 35 -10.87 -3.81 -24.94
CA VAL A 35 -9.41 -3.79 -24.78
C VAL A 35 -9.02 -2.79 -23.71
N TYR A 36 -8.15 -3.22 -22.82
CA TYR A 36 -7.55 -2.37 -21.78
C TYR A 36 -6.04 -2.42 -21.92
N THR A 37 -5.44 -1.28 -22.19
CA THR A 37 -3.97 -1.14 -22.19
C THR A 37 -3.50 -0.86 -20.76
N VAL A 38 -2.53 -1.64 -20.31
CA VAL A 38 -1.99 -1.60 -18.95
C VAL A 38 -0.51 -1.23 -19.01
N VAL A 39 -0.11 -0.22 -18.26
CA VAL A 39 1.31 0.11 -18.02
C VAL A 39 1.86 -0.91 -17.02
N ILE A 40 2.80 -1.76 -17.43
CA ILE A 40 3.30 -2.89 -16.63
C ILE A 40 3.91 -2.41 -15.30
N ALA A 41 4.67 -1.32 -15.32
CA ALA A 41 5.36 -0.81 -14.13
C ALA A 41 4.42 -0.26 -13.03
N THR A 42 3.26 0.26 -13.41
CA THR A 42 2.34 0.93 -12.47
C THR A 42 1.01 0.21 -12.28
N GLY A 43 0.68 -0.74 -13.15
CA GLY A 43 -0.62 -1.39 -13.17
C GLY A 43 -1.79 -0.50 -13.62
N VAL A 44 -1.51 0.73 -14.05
CA VAL A 44 -2.55 1.67 -14.53
C VAL A 44 -3.18 1.11 -15.79
N GLN A 45 -4.51 1.02 -15.81
CA GLN A 45 -5.31 0.49 -16.92
C GLN A 45 -6.10 1.59 -17.59
N THR A 46 -6.10 1.58 -18.92
CA THR A 46 -6.89 2.51 -19.74
C THR A 46 -7.75 1.70 -20.71
N LYS A 47 -9.08 1.87 -20.66
CA LYS A 47 -9.98 1.27 -21.63
C LYS A 47 -9.81 1.98 -22.98
N GLN A 48 -9.59 1.20 -24.03
CA GLN A 48 -9.41 1.71 -25.39
C GLN A 48 -10.73 1.78 -26.14
N THR A 49 -10.81 2.66 -27.12
CA THR A 49 -12.03 2.86 -27.91
C THR A 49 -11.93 2.10 -29.24
N ARG A 50 -12.93 1.30 -29.55
CA ARG A 50 -12.99 0.62 -30.84
C ARG A 50 -13.33 1.62 -31.96
N GLY A 51 -12.50 1.66 -33.01
CA GLY A 51 -12.65 2.61 -34.12
C GLY A 51 -12.29 4.06 -33.76
N GLY A 52 -11.69 4.29 -32.61
CA GLY A 52 -11.18 5.59 -32.19
C GLY A 52 -9.85 5.96 -32.85
N SER A 53 -9.36 7.15 -32.56
CA SER A 53 -8.11 7.70 -33.10
C SER A 53 -6.97 7.80 -32.07
N GLY A 54 -7.17 7.29 -30.85
CA GLY A 54 -6.16 7.25 -29.81
C GLY A 54 -5.02 6.29 -30.14
N THR A 55 -3.89 6.44 -29.45
CA THR A 55 -2.65 5.68 -29.73
C THR A 55 -2.87 4.17 -29.71
N TYR A 56 -3.62 3.65 -28.74
CA TYR A 56 -3.91 2.22 -28.60
C TYR A 56 -5.39 1.89 -28.83
N ASP A 57 -6.14 2.81 -29.43
CA ASP A 57 -7.48 2.50 -29.93
C ASP A 57 -7.40 1.40 -30.99
N PHE A 58 -8.44 0.63 -31.15
CA PHE A 58 -8.36 -0.64 -31.84
C PHE A 58 -9.48 -0.88 -32.84
N SER A 59 -9.23 -1.79 -33.76
CA SER A 59 -10.22 -2.42 -34.62
C SER A 59 -10.29 -3.92 -34.33
N VAL A 60 -11.41 -4.56 -34.69
CA VAL A 60 -11.61 -5.99 -34.53
C VAL A 60 -12.02 -6.59 -35.87
N THR A 61 -11.34 -7.67 -36.27
CA THR A 61 -11.71 -8.49 -37.43
C THR A 61 -12.04 -9.89 -36.93
N ILE A 62 -13.18 -10.45 -37.34
CA ILE A 62 -13.60 -11.80 -37.01
C ILE A 62 -13.40 -12.71 -38.22
N ASN A 63 -12.68 -13.82 -38.05
CA ASN A 63 -12.54 -14.85 -39.09
C ASN A 63 -13.88 -15.54 -39.32
N ALA A 64 -14.35 -15.57 -40.57
CA ALA A 64 -15.66 -16.11 -40.92
C ALA A 64 -15.82 -17.60 -40.60
N SER A 65 -14.75 -18.41 -40.72
CA SER A 65 -14.79 -19.86 -40.53
C SER A 65 -14.59 -20.24 -39.05
N THR A 66 -13.61 -19.67 -38.36
CA THR A 66 -13.28 -20.05 -36.99
C THR A 66 -14.02 -19.19 -35.96
N ARG A 67 -14.56 -18.06 -36.35
CA ARG A 67 -15.14 -17.03 -35.50
C ARG A 67 -14.13 -16.40 -34.50
N PHE A 68 -12.84 -16.71 -34.63
CA PHE A 68 -11.81 -16.09 -33.81
C PHE A 68 -11.59 -14.63 -34.23
N ALA A 69 -11.30 -13.80 -33.25
CA ALA A 69 -11.08 -12.37 -33.51
C ALA A 69 -9.59 -12.02 -33.53
N THR A 70 -9.25 -11.07 -34.39
CA THR A 70 -7.98 -10.36 -34.34
C THR A 70 -8.25 -8.92 -33.92
N VAL A 71 -7.62 -8.49 -32.85
CA VAL A 71 -7.61 -7.10 -32.37
C VAL A 71 -6.38 -6.42 -32.96
N THR A 72 -6.57 -5.33 -33.64
CA THR A 72 -5.48 -4.54 -34.23
C THR A 72 -5.51 -3.13 -33.65
N LEU A 73 -4.42 -2.74 -32.99
CA LEU A 73 -4.23 -1.40 -32.42
C LEU A 73 -3.83 -0.41 -33.52
N ASN A 74 -4.06 0.87 -33.28
CA ASN A 74 -3.59 1.93 -34.19
C ASN A 74 -2.06 2.03 -34.25
N ASN A 75 -1.36 1.70 -33.16
CA ASN A 75 0.10 1.69 -33.10
C ASN A 75 0.62 0.39 -32.42
N ASN A 76 1.90 0.10 -32.63
CA ASN A 76 2.55 -1.03 -31.98
C ASN A 76 2.53 -0.87 -30.47
N LEU A 77 2.25 -1.97 -29.76
CA LEU A 77 2.26 -1.99 -28.30
C LEU A 77 3.71 -2.09 -27.81
N PRO A 78 4.21 -1.10 -27.05
CA PRO A 78 5.57 -1.14 -26.51
C PRO A 78 5.75 -2.21 -25.44
N ASP A 79 6.98 -2.63 -25.20
CA ASP A 79 7.36 -3.64 -24.19
C ASP A 79 7.05 -3.24 -22.75
N THR A 80 6.84 -1.95 -22.48
CA THR A 80 6.41 -1.40 -21.20
C THR A 80 4.91 -1.54 -20.95
N HIS A 81 4.15 -2.04 -21.94
CA HIS A 81 2.70 -2.16 -21.88
C HIS A 81 2.24 -3.60 -22.18
N GLN A 82 1.08 -3.93 -21.70
CA GLN A 82 0.32 -5.12 -22.09
C GLN A 82 -1.12 -4.76 -22.38
N ASP A 83 -1.75 -5.45 -23.31
CA ASP A 83 -3.18 -5.35 -23.54
C ASP A 83 -3.91 -6.54 -22.91
N ILE A 84 -5.01 -6.22 -22.27
CA ILE A 84 -5.98 -7.19 -21.76
C ILE A 84 -7.20 -7.12 -22.66
N ILE A 85 -7.43 -8.16 -23.44
CA ILE A 85 -8.59 -8.31 -24.31
C ILE A 85 -9.63 -9.10 -23.52
N LEU A 86 -10.75 -8.49 -23.22
CA LEU A 86 -11.85 -9.09 -22.44
C LEU A 86 -13.07 -9.29 -23.34
N ARG A 87 -13.79 -10.38 -23.11
CA ARG A 87 -15.15 -10.52 -23.62
C ARG A 87 -16.10 -9.70 -22.73
N GLU A 88 -16.84 -8.77 -23.33
CA GLU A 88 -17.88 -7.99 -22.68
C GLU A 88 -19.20 -8.13 -23.43
N VAL A 89 -19.88 -9.26 -23.26
CA VAL A 89 -21.21 -9.50 -23.85
C VAL A 89 -22.27 -8.70 -23.09
N ALA A 90 -23.10 -7.98 -23.81
CA ALA A 90 -24.21 -7.23 -23.21
C ALA A 90 -25.22 -8.19 -22.55
N ILE A 91 -25.52 -7.97 -21.25
CA ILE A 91 -26.46 -8.76 -20.48
C ILE A 91 -27.88 -8.25 -20.78
N LYS A 92 -28.42 -8.68 -21.93
CA LYS A 92 -29.77 -8.36 -22.37
C LYS A 92 -30.36 -9.47 -23.23
N GLN A 93 -31.66 -9.71 -23.10
CA GLN A 93 -32.42 -10.57 -24.00
C GLN A 93 -32.75 -9.79 -25.27
N GLU A 94 -32.35 -10.32 -26.43
CA GLU A 94 -32.63 -9.72 -27.74
C GLU A 94 -33.51 -10.60 -28.62
N THR A 95 -33.63 -11.90 -28.24
CA THR A 95 -34.46 -12.86 -28.95
C THR A 95 -35.90 -12.80 -28.45
N ASP A 96 -36.85 -12.52 -29.33
CA ASP A 96 -38.27 -12.58 -29.08
C ASP A 96 -38.89 -13.70 -29.94
N TYR A 97 -39.65 -14.57 -29.34
CA TYR A 97 -40.36 -15.66 -29.99
C TYR A 97 -41.86 -15.33 -30.10
N VAL A 98 -42.35 -15.21 -31.34
CA VAL A 98 -43.75 -14.96 -31.60
C VAL A 98 -44.54 -16.24 -31.56
N ALA A 99 -45.63 -16.27 -30.82
CA ALA A 99 -46.49 -17.46 -30.70
C ALA A 99 -47.09 -17.87 -32.07
N GLY A 100 -46.88 -19.11 -32.47
CA GLY A 100 -47.42 -19.63 -33.72
C GLY A 100 -46.44 -19.57 -34.91
N ASP A 101 -45.31 -18.90 -34.77
CA ASP A 101 -44.26 -18.94 -35.80
C ASP A 101 -43.44 -20.25 -35.78
N ALA A 102 -42.82 -20.57 -36.90
CA ALA A 102 -41.90 -21.70 -36.98
C ALA A 102 -40.70 -21.47 -36.04
N PHE A 103 -40.32 -22.49 -35.27
CA PHE A 103 -39.21 -22.40 -34.33
C PHE A 103 -37.86 -22.22 -35.06
N PRO A 104 -37.20 -21.07 -34.92
CA PRO A 104 -35.93 -20.81 -35.63
C PRO A 104 -34.77 -21.41 -34.83
N ALA A 105 -34.34 -22.60 -35.18
CA ALA A 105 -33.32 -23.37 -34.47
C ALA A 105 -31.98 -22.58 -34.35
N GLU A 106 -31.56 -21.91 -35.41
CA GLU A 106 -30.32 -21.08 -35.38
C GLU A 106 -30.39 -19.92 -34.42
N THR A 107 -31.55 -19.24 -34.35
CA THR A 107 -31.77 -18.12 -33.41
C THR A 107 -31.77 -18.61 -31.96
N HIS A 108 -32.34 -19.79 -31.72
CA HIS A 108 -32.36 -20.43 -30.42
C HIS A 108 -30.93 -20.86 -29.98
N GLU A 109 -30.18 -21.48 -30.88
CA GLU A 109 -28.77 -21.83 -30.65
C GLU A 109 -27.93 -20.59 -30.33
N ALA A 110 -28.07 -19.50 -31.09
CA ALA A 110 -27.36 -18.25 -30.85
C ALA A 110 -27.71 -17.63 -29.48
N ALA A 111 -28.97 -17.73 -29.04
CA ALA A 111 -29.39 -17.29 -27.72
C ALA A 111 -28.75 -18.11 -26.58
N LEU A 112 -28.64 -19.42 -26.74
CA LEU A 112 -27.95 -20.30 -25.79
C LEU A 112 -26.45 -20.05 -25.76
N ASP A 113 -25.82 -19.86 -26.91
CA ASP A 113 -24.40 -19.48 -27.01
C ASP A 113 -24.14 -18.17 -26.27
N LYS A 114 -25.02 -17.16 -26.45
CA LYS A 114 -24.93 -15.89 -25.73
C LYS A 114 -25.02 -16.06 -24.21
N LEU A 115 -25.94 -16.91 -23.71
CA LEU A 115 -26.04 -17.22 -22.29
C LEU A 115 -24.76 -17.87 -21.76
N THR A 116 -24.15 -18.79 -22.54
CA THR A 116 -22.88 -19.43 -22.19
C THR A 116 -21.76 -18.39 -22.09
N PHE A 117 -21.68 -17.43 -23.00
CA PHE A 117 -20.70 -16.34 -22.94
C PHE A 117 -20.91 -15.44 -21.74
N ILE A 118 -22.16 -15.07 -21.42
CA ILE A 118 -22.48 -14.26 -20.24
C ILE A 118 -22.09 -15.00 -18.96
N THR A 119 -22.39 -16.31 -18.86
CA THR A 119 -22.03 -17.12 -17.70
C THR A 119 -20.51 -17.20 -17.51
N THR A 120 -19.75 -17.42 -18.58
CA THR A 120 -18.28 -17.42 -18.53
C THR A 120 -17.72 -16.07 -18.11
N GLN A 121 -18.24 -14.98 -18.67
CA GLN A 121 -17.86 -13.62 -18.30
C GLN A 121 -18.11 -13.35 -16.80
N LEU A 122 -19.25 -13.82 -16.27
CA LEU A 122 -19.59 -13.69 -14.86
C LEU A 122 -18.65 -14.53 -13.98
N SER A 123 -18.38 -15.78 -14.36
CA SER A 123 -17.43 -16.65 -13.67
C SER A 123 -16.06 -16.01 -13.54
N GLU A 124 -15.51 -15.47 -14.63
CA GLU A 124 -14.22 -14.78 -14.61
C GLU A 124 -14.19 -13.50 -13.78
N ARG A 125 -15.32 -12.76 -13.73
CA ARG A 125 -15.43 -11.60 -12.84
C ARG A 125 -15.42 -12.01 -11.37
N ILE A 126 -16.14 -13.08 -11.04
CA ILE A 126 -16.17 -13.67 -9.69
C ILE A 126 -14.78 -14.17 -9.29
N ASP A 127 -14.03 -14.80 -10.23
CA ASP A 127 -12.68 -15.32 -9.96
C ASP A 127 -11.66 -14.22 -9.57
N ARG A 128 -11.95 -12.97 -9.87
CA ARG A 128 -11.15 -11.80 -9.47
C ARG A 128 -11.61 -11.15 -8.16
N THR A 129 -12.58 -11.73 -7.48
CA THR A 129 -13.07 -11.22 -6.17
C THR A 129 -12.42 -11.97 -5.02
N VAL A 130 -12.48 -11.39 -3.82
CA VAL A 130 -12.17 -12.12 -2.60
C VAL A 130 -13.28 -13.13 -2.36
N LYS A 131 -12.94 -14.42 -2.33
CA LYS A 131 -13.90 -15.51 -2.13
C LYS A 131 -13.56 -16.29 -0.86
N PHE A 132 -14.59 -16.74 -0.16
CA PHE A 132 -14.46 -17.78 0.85
C PHE A 132 -14.52 -19.15 0.21
N GLN A 133 -13.94 -20.14 0.87
CA GLN A 133 -14.01 -21.53 0.45
C GLN A 133 -15.47 -22.01 0.51
N GLU A 134 -15.99 -22.64 -0.57
CA GLU A 134 -17.38 -23.11 -0.66
C GLU A 134 -17.75 -24.14 0.43
N ALA A 135 -16.77 -24.89 0.93
CA ALA A 135 -16.98 -25.94 1.95
C ALA A 135 -16.73 -25.45 3.38
N LEU A 136 -16.88 -24.14 3.66
CA LEU A 136 -16.84 -23.65 5.04
C LEU A 136 -18.03 -24.19 5.83
N ALA A 137 -17.75 -24.74 7.04
CA ALA A 137 -18.76 -25.32 7.92
C ALA A 137 -19.71 -24.28 8.56
N SER A 138 -19.47 -23.00 8.33
CA SER A 138 -20.33 -21.89 8.80
C SER A 138 -20.52 -20.86 7.69
N ASP A 139 -21.73 -20.34 7.56
CA ASP A 139 -22.07 -19.23 6.68
C ASP A 139 -21.43 -17.93 7.22
N LEU A 140 -20.13 -17.76 6.96
CA LEU A 140 -19.45 -16.51 7.29
C LEU A 140 -19.92 -15.42 6.33
N PRO A 141 -20.45 -14.28 6.83
CA PRO A 141 -20.84 -13.20 5.96
C PRO A 141 -19.61 -12.60 5.30
N GLY A 142 -19.51 -12.77 3.97
CA GLY A 142 -18.50 -12.09 3.13
C GLY A 142 -18.85 -10.65 2.81
N ASP A 143 -19.88 -10.12 3.41
CA ASP A 143 -20.43 -8.80 3.10
C ASP A 143 -20.06 -7.77 4.18
N ILE A 144 -19.56 -6.62 3.73
CA ILE A 144 -19.31 -5.47 4.60
C ILE A 144 -20.58 -4.61 4.64
N THR A 145 -21.45 -4.90 5.59
CA THR A 145 -22.75 -4.24 5.75
C THR A 145 -22.67 -2.81 6.28
N ALA A 146 -21.49 -2.36 6.71
CA ALA A 146 -21.29 -1.01 7.23
C ALA A 146 -21.55 0.07 6.17
N SER A 147 -22.16 1.20 6.56
CA SER A 147 -22.38 2.34 5.68
C SER A 147 -21.08 2.93 5.13
N SER A 148 -21.14 3.71 4.04
CA SER A 148 -19.98 4.37 3.46
C SER A 148 -19.26 5.27 4.47
N THR A 149 -20.01 5.94 5.34
CA THR A 149 -19.46 6.78 6.41
C THR A 149 -18.65 5.97 7.44
N LEU A 150 -19.14 4.78 7.80
CA LEU A 150 -18.44 3.89 8.74
C LEU A 150 -17.24 3.19 8.10
N ARG A 151 -17.20 3.05 6.78
CA ARG A 151 -16.08 2.46 6.04
C ARG A 151 -14.97 3.45 5.74
N ALA A 152 -15.28 4.76 5.78
CA ALA A 152 -14.28 5.79 5.50
C ALA A 152 -13.07 5.64 6.45
N ASN A 153 -11.88 5.67 5.90
CA ASN A 153 -10.61 5.55 6.63
C ASN A 153 -10.46 4.26 7.46
N LYS A 154 -11.09 3.16 7.02
CA LYS A 154 -10.97 1.85 7.67
C LYS A 154 -10.32 0.83 6.75
N ALA A 155 -9.43 0.02 7.30
CA ALA A 155 -8.88 -1.14 6.61
C ALA A 155 -9.84 -2.33 6.72
N ILE A 156 -9.86 -3.17 5.69
CA ILE A 156 -10.51 -4.48 5.76
C ILE A 156 -9.62 -5.40 6.59
N LYS A 157 -10.19 -6.11 7.55
CA LYS A 157 -9.51 -7.12 8.37
C LYS A 157 -10.28 -8.42 8.37
N PHE A 158 -9.57 -9.53 8.59
CA PHE A 158 -10.19 -10.80 8.95
C PHE A 158 -10.27 -10.87 10.48
N ALA A 159 -11.45 -11.17 11.01
CA ALA A 159 -11.66 -11.38 12.43
C ALA A 159 -11.15 -12.76 12.85
N SER A 160 -11.12 -13.05 14.16
CA SER A 160 -10.64 -14.33 14.70
C SER A 160 -11.49 -15.53 14.30
N ASP A 161 -12.74 -15.31 13.93
CA ASP A 161 -13.67 -16.30 13.37
C ASP A 161 -13.56 -16.46 11.85
N GLY A 162 -12.65 -15.69 11.19
CA GLY A 162 -12.47 -15.69 9.74
C GLY A 162 -13.41 -14.77 8.98
N SER A 163 -14.37 -14.10 9.64
CA SER A 163 -15.26 -13.14 8.99
C SER A 163 -14.49 -11.89 8.51
N ILE A 164 -15.01 -11.25 7.45
CA ILE A 164 -14.51 -9.96 6.99
C ILE A 164 -15.13 -8.84 7.82
N GLY A 165 -14.29 -7.97 8.34
CA GLY A 165 -14.71 -6.81 9.11
C GLY A 165 -13.89 -5.56 8.76
N LEU A 166 -14.16 -4.49 9.47
CA LEU A 166 -13.41 -3.24 9.37
C LEU A 166 -12.46 -3.09 10.57
N SER A 167 -11.33 -2.43 10.36
CA SER A 167 -10.45 -2.03 11.46
C SER A 167 -11.20 -1.09 12.42
N THR A 168 -10.89 -1.16 13.72
CA THR A 168 -11.48 -0.28 14.72
C THR A 168 -11.03 1.16 14.49
N ASN A 169 -9.75 1.34 14.19
CA ASN A 169 -9.12 2.65 14.01
C ASN A 169 -8.72 2.87 12.55
N ASP A 170 -8.48 4.12 12.21
CA ASP A 170 -7.84 4.52 10.95
C ASP A 170 -6.36 4.09 10.96
N PRO A 171 -5.89 3.25 10.04
CA PRO A 171 -4.48 2.85 9.99
C PRO A 171 -3.52 4.01 9.74
N ASP A 172 -3.91 4.99 8.92
CA ASP A 172 -3.08 6.15 8.59
C ASP A 172 -2.92 7.06 9.81
N GLU A 173 -3.98 7.25 10.60
CA GLU A 173 -3.94 7.98 11.85
C GLU A 173 -3.05 7.28 12.89
N GLN A 174 -3.06 5.95 12.94
CA GLN A 174 -2.17 5.20 13.82
C GLN A 174 -0.69 5.38 13.46
N VAL A 175 -0.36 5.38 12.16
CA VAL A 175 1.02 5.64 11.69
C VAL A 175 1.43 7.08 12.04
N ALA A 176 0.56 8.07 11.84
CA ALA A 176 0.82 9.46 12.19
C ALA A 176 1.06 9.64 13.71
N ASN A 177 0.23 8.99 14.52
CA ASN A 177 0.37 9.00 15.99
C ASN A 177 1.67 8.33 16.43
N ALA A 178 2.04 7.18 15.87
CA ALA A 178 3.30 6.50 16.16
C ALA A 178 4.52 7.38 15.80
N THR A 179 4.49 8.06 14.66
CA THR A 179 5.52 9.01 14.23
C THR A 179 5.65 10.18 15.20
N THR A 180 4.52 10.74 15.65
CA THR A 180 4.48 11.82 16.64
C THR A 180 5.08 11.36 17.98
N GLN A 181 4.73 10.17 18.45
CA GLN A 181 5.30 9.62 19.69
C GLN A 181 6.80 9.38 19.60
N ALA A 182 7.28 8.87 18.45
CA ALA A 182 8.72 8.70 18.21
C ALA A 182 9.48 10.05 18.24
N THR A 183 8.91 11.09 17.63
CA THR A 183 9.47 12.46 17.67
C THR A 183 9.52 13.01 19.09
N ASN A 184 8.44 12.85 19.86
CA ASN A 184 8.38 13.28 21.25
C ASN A 184 9.41 12.54 22.13
N ALA A 185 9.59 11.26 21.94
CA ALA A 185 10.60 10.47 22.62
C ALA A 185 12.02 10.94 22.31
N ALA A 186 12.32 11.23 21.03
CA ALA A 186 13.62 11.76 20.61
C ALA A 186 13.91 13.15 21.23
N THR A 187 12.90 14.02 21.28
CA THR A 187 13.00 15.34 21.92
C THR A 187 13.28 15.20 23.43
N SER A 188 12.58 14.28 24.11
CA SER A 188 12.79 14.01 25.54
C SER A 188 14.17 13.45 25.81
N ALA A 189 14.67 12.55 24.96
CA ALA A 189 16.02 12.01 25.07
C ALA A 189 17.10 13.10 24.91
N THR A 190 16.91 14.02 23.97
CA THR A 190 17.81 15.18 23.79
C THR A 190 17.81 16.09 25.01
N ALA A 191 16.65 16.39 25.58
CA ALA A 191 16.53 17.21 26.79
C ALA A 191 17.22 16.55 27.99
N ALA A 192 17.04 15.22 28.16
CA ALA A 192 17.71 14.45 29.21
C ALA A 192 19.24 14.48 29.05
N SER A 193 19.75 14.33 27.83
CA SER A 193 21.20 14.44 27.55
C SER A 193 21.77 15.81 27.88
N THR A 194 21.04 16.89 27.54
CA THR A 194 21.42 18.25 27.87
C THR A 194 21.47 18.47 29.38
N SER A 195 20.47 17.96 30.12
CA SER A 195 20.43 18.02 31.59
C SER A 195 21.58 17.27 32.24
N ALA A 196 21.91 16.07 31.72
CA ALA A 196 23.04 15.29 32.19
C ALA A 196 24.37 16.00 31.99
N THR A 197 24.57 16.66 30.85
CA THR A 197 25.76 17.48 30.57
C THR A 197 25.87 18.68 31.52
N ALA A 198 24.76 19.36 31.79
CA ALA A 198 24.73 20.46 32.75
C ALA A 198 25.05 20.01 34.19
N ALA A 199 24.54 18.86 34.59
CA ALA A 199 24.85 18.23 35.89
C ALA A 199 26.34 17.87 36.00
N ALA A 200 26.93 17.29 34.97
CA ALA A 200 28.37 16.97 34.94
C ALA A 200 29.24 18.23 35.05
N THR A 201 28.87 19.31 34.33
CA THR A 201 29.55 20.61 34.42
C THR A 201 29.47 21.19 35.84
N SER A 202 28.31 21.13 36.47
CA SER A 202 28.11 21.59 37.84
C SER A 202 28.94 20.80 38.86
N ALA A 203 29.00 19.46 38.69
CA ALA A 203 29.83 18.59 39.53
C ALA A 203 31.32 18.92 39.39
N THR A 204 31.79 19.19 38.17
CA THR A 204 33.19 19.62 37.92
C THR A 204 33.50 20.93 38.60
N ALA A 205 32.58 21.95 38.53
CA ALA A 205 32.74 23.23 39.21
C ALA A 205 32.78 23.08 40.73
N ALA A 206 31.92 22.21 41.28
CA ALA A 206 31.90 21.93 42.74
C ALA A 206 33.22 21.25 43.18
N ALA A 207 33.76 20.31 42.44
CA ALA A 207 35.05 19.68 42.69
C ALA A 207 36.22 20.71 42.69
N SER A 208 36.20 21.61 41.72
CA SER A 208 37.21 22.71 41.64
C SER A 208 37.11 23.66 42.84
N SER A 209 35.88 24.00 43.27
CA SER A 209 35.66 24.83 44.43
C SER A 209 36.12 24.17 45.72
N ALA A 210 35.87 22.85 45.89
CA ALA A 210 36.35 22.08 47.01
C ALA A 210 37.86 22.00 47.08
N THR A 211 38.55 21.85 45.94
CA THR A 211 40.03 21.89 45.82
C THR A 211 40.58 23.28 46.23
N ALA A 212 39.96 24.35 45.78
CA ALA A 212 40.37 25.71 46.18
C ALA A 212 40.17 25.99 47.67
N ALA A 213 39.06 25.52 48.25
CA ALA A 213 38.80 25.58 49.69
C ALA A 213 39.85 24.80 50.51
N ALA A 214 40.22 23.58 50.09
CA ALA A 214 41.26 22.80 50.74
C ALA A 214 42.65 23.50 50.69
N SER A 215 42.98 24.13 49.55
CA SER A 215 44.21 24.88 49.40
C SER A 215 44.23 26.11 50.33
N SER A 216 43.11 26.84 50.41
CA SER A 216 42.95 27.98 51.33
C SER A 216 43.05 27.56 52.81
N ALA A 217 42.47 26.43 53.19
CA ALA A 217 42.59 25.88 54.53
C ALA A 217 44.06 25.50 54.89
N THR A 218 44.77 24.92 53.93
CA THR A 218 46.21 24.58 54.10
C THR A 218 47.05 25.88 54.27
N ALA A 219 46.78 26.91 53.49
CA ALA A 219 47.45 28.21 53.58
C ALA A 219 47.19 28.87 54.94
N ALA A 220 45.93 28.83 55.42
CA ALA A 220 45.56 29.35 56.75
C ALA A 220 46.27 28.58 57.88
N ALA A 221 46.33 27.27 57.80
CA ALA A 221 47.09 26.47 58.79
C ALA A 221 48.57 26.81 58.81
N SER A 222 49.20 26.98 57.66
CA SER A 222 50.60 27.38 57.56
C SER A 222 50.80 28.80 58.17
N SER A 223 49.91 29.73 57.92
CA SER A 223 49.93 31.09 58.48
C SER A 223 49.81 31.05 60.00
N ALA A 224 48.89 30.24 60.53
CA ALA A 224 48.72 30.04 61.99
C ALA A 224 50.03 29.52 62.65
N THR A 225 50.63 28.45 62.03
CA THR A 225 51.88 27.89 62.48
C THR A 225 53.00 28.91 62.52
N SER A 226 53.07 29.78 61.48
CA SER A 226 54.06 30.85 61.41
C SER A 226 53.81 31.95 62.50
N ALA A 227 52.54 32.27 62.77
CA ALA A 227 52.21 33.21 63.82
C ALA A 227 52.57 32.69 65.22
N ASP A 228 52.33 31.42 65.47
CA ASP A 228 52.74 30.75 66.73
C ASP A 228 54.24 30.74 66.92
N ALA A 229 55.01 30.46 65.83
CA ALA A 229 56.47 30.52 65.89
C ALA A 229 57.01 31.97 66.23
N VAL A 230 56.41 33.00 65.62
CA VAL A 230 56.73 34.38 65.92
C VAL A 230 56.39 34.76 67.34
N SER A 231 55.21 34.27 67.85
CA SER A 231 54.80 34.53 69.25
C SER A 231 55.76 33.88 70.25
N LEU A 232 56.16 32.62 69.98
CA LEU A 232 57.15 31.96 70.80
C LEU A 232 58.48 32.63 70.81
N THR A 233 58.99 33.07 69.64
CA THR A 233 60.25 33.82 69.50
C THR A 233 60.20 35.13 70.27
N ASN A 234 59.11 35.89 70.15
CA ASN A 234 58.91 37.11 70.92
C ASN A 234 58.86 36.88 72.43
N SER A 235 58.22 35.85 72.87
CA SER A 235 58.16 35.46 74.29
C SER A 235 59.52 35.07 74.84
N ILE A 236 60.35 34.38 74.08
CA ILE A 236 61.73 34.03 74.48
C ILE A 236 62.58 35.29 74.57
N VAL A 237 62.46 36.14 73.53
CA VAL A 237 63.22 37.45 73.54
C VAL A 237 62.83 38.27 74.75
N PHE A 238 61.57 38.34 75.09
CA PHE A 238 61.09 39.08 76.23
C PHE A 238 61.61 38.49 77.54
N ALA A 239 61.60 37.20 77.67
CA ALA A 239 62.13 36.52 78.86
C ALA A 239 63.65 36.72 79.04
N ILE A 240 64.40 36.73 77.95
CA ILE A 240 65.86 37.00 77.99
C ILE A 240 66.15 38.51 78.33
N ALA A 241 65.31 39.41 77.87
CA ALA A 241 65.48 40.87 78.12
C ALA A 241 65.12 41.31 79.56
N LEU A 242 64.36 40.54 80.29
CA LEU A 242 63.89 40.82 81.70
C LEU A 242 64.64 39.98 82.77
N GLY A 243 65.48 39.05 82.42
CA GLY A 243 66.30 38.27 83.32
C GLY A 243 67.67 38.87 83.47
#